data_f10a4ca301240e2b9cd7513350c1e9a1
#
_entry.id   f10a4ca301240e2b9cd7513350c1e9a1
#
_cell.length_a   1.000
_cell.length_b   1.000
_cell.length_c   1.000
_cell.angle_alpha   90.00
_cell.angle_beta   90.00
_cell.angle_gamma   90.00
#
_symmetry.space_group_name_H-M   'P 1'
#
loop_
_entity.id
_entity.type
_entity.pdbx_description
1 polymer ?
#
loop_
_entity_poly.entity_id
_entity_poly.type
_entity_poly.pdbx_seq_one_letter_code
_entity_poly.pdbx_strand_id
1 'polypeptide(L)'
;RGATVKQVWRLFDGALVESVLMRYPNRVTVCISSQAGCGMNCPFCATGQEGLTRNMSAGEIVEQVVAAARLLRRGELPEIGDALDGAGLGDESEDGADAVASDAAAAGPSRVSNVVFMGMGEALANYKAAIGAIRRLTEPAPSGLGISARGITMSTVGLVPGIDRLTAEGIPVTLALSLHAPDDELRDELVPINTRWKVDEALDAAYRYHEATGRRVSIEYALIRDINDQAWRADLLGQKLRQRGRGWVHVNPIPLNPTPGSKWTASRRGVEQQFVERLRAHGIPTTVRDTRGSDIDGACGQLAAATSGAPESG
;
A
#
# COMPACT_ATOMS: atom_id res chain seq x y z
N ARG A 1 11.42 -3.35 -16.59
CA ARG A 1 10.88 -2.07 -16.96
C ARG A 1 9.42 -2.15 -17.41
N GLY A 2 8.92 -3.16 -18.09
CA GLY A 2 7.63 -3.20 -18.77
C GLY A 2 6.37 -3.50 -17.96
N ALA A 3 6.43 -3.73 -16.66
CA ALA A 3 5.27 -4.16 -15.87
C ALA A 3 4.65 -3.06 -14.97
N THR A 4 5.17 -1.82 -15.00
CA THR A 4 4.72 -0.74 -14.13
C THR A 4 4.51 0.55 -14.92
N VAL A 5 3.34 1.17 -14.75
CA VAL A 5 2.97 2.46 -15.37
C VAL A 5 2.50 3.41 -14.30
N LYS A 6 3.16 4.57 -14.17
CA LYS A 6 2.70 5.68 -13.35
C LYS A 6 1.82 6.60 -14.19
N GLN A 7 0.66 6.97 -13.67
CA GLN A 7 -0.29 7.89 -14.27
C GLN A 7 -0.39 9.14 -13.42
N VAL A 8 -0.28 10.31 -14.04
CA VAL A 8 -0.51 11.61 -13.41
C VAL A 8 -1.88 12.12 -13.86
N TRP A 9 -2.69 12.53 -12.92
CA TRP A 9 -4.04 13.00 -13.10
C TRP A 9 -4.13 14.49 -12.80
N ARG A 10 -4.67 15.26 -13.71
CA ARG A 10 -5.09 16.63 -13.41
C ARG A 10 -6.57 16.60 -13.09
N LEU A 11 -6.90 16.89 -11.85
CA LEU A 11 -8.28 16.96 -11.38
C LEU A 11 -8.96 18.24 -11.90
N PHE A 12 -10.30 18.32 -11.77
CA PHE A 12 -11.09 19.43 -12.35
C PHE A 12 -10.70 20.82 -11.83
N ASP A 13 -10.12 20.90 -10.65
CA ASP A 13 -9.63 22.13 -10.01
C ASP A 13 -8.14 22.39 -10.24
N GLY A 14 -7.49 21.57 -11.08
CA GLY A 14 -6.07 21.67 -11.40
C GLY A 14 -5.15 20.93 -10.42
N ALA A 15 -5.66 20.41 -9.30
CA ALA A 15 -4.86 19.60 -8.39
C ALA A 15 -4.34 18.35 -9.10
N LEU A 16 -3.11 17.95 -8.78
CA LEU A 16 -2.48 16.78 -9.37
C LEU A 16 -2.48 15.62 -8.37
N VAL A 17 -2.74 14.41 -8.86
CA VAL A 17 -2.59 13.17 -8.13
C VAL A 17 -1.96 12.10 -9.00
N GLU A 18 -1.40 11.08 -8.39
CA GLU A 18 -0.72 10.00 -9.08
C GLU A 18 -1.34 8.65 -8.73
N SER A 19 -1.34 7.72 -9.69
CA SER A 19 -1.65 6.32 -9.49
C SER A 19 -0.64 5.43 -10.20
N VAL A 20 -0.50 4.19 -9.75
CA VAL A 20 0.48 3.24 -10.33
C VAL A 20 -0.21 1.94 -10.68
N LEU A 21 -0.11 1.56 -11.94
CA LEU A 21 -0.56 0.27 -12.44
C LEU A 21 0.63 -0.69 -12.51
N MET A 22 0.50 -1.83 -11.86
CA MET A 22 1.54 -2.88 -11.78
C MET A 22 0.98 -4.20 -12.29
N ARG A 23 1.64 -4.78 -13.30
CA ARG A 23 1.31 -6.09 -13.81
C ARG A 23 2.29 -7.12 -13.26
N TYR A 24 1.76 -8.18 -12.69
CA TYR A 24 2.50 -9.36 -12.21
C TYR A 24 2.10 -10.57 -13.06
N PRO A 25 2.85 -11.69 -13.02
CA PRO A 25 2.52 -12.88 -13.79
C PRO A 25 1.09 -13.39 -13.53
N ASN A 26 0.62 -13.30 -12.29
CA ASN A 26 -0.66 -13.87 -11.85
C ASN A 26 -1.73 -12.83 -11.44
N ARG A 27 -1.39 -11.53 -11.41
CA ARG A 27 -2.30 -10.47 -10.97
C ARG A 27 -1.98 -9.12 -11.58
N VAL A 28 -2.97 -8.24 -11.56
CA VAL A 28 -2.79 -6.81 -11.85
C VAL A 28 -3.22 -6.00 -10.64
N THR A 29 -2.33 -5.16 -10.14
CA THR A 29 -2.54 -4.29 -8.98
C THR A 29 -2.56 -2.83 -9.41
N VAL A 30 -3.53 -2.07 -8.92
CA VAL A 30 -3.56 -0.61 -9.07
C VAL A 30 -3.37 0.03 -7.70
N CYS A 31 -2.30 0.81 -7.55
CA CYS A 31 -2.09 1.67 -6.40
C CYS A 31 -2.78 3.01 -6.67
N ILE A 32 -3.75 3.37 -5.84
CA ILE A 32 -4.60 4.54 -6.03
C ILE A 32 -4.44 5.56 -4.92
N SER A 33 -4.66 6.83 -5.30
CA SER A 33 -4.68 7.98 -4.40
C SER A 33 -6.08 8.27 -3.89
N SER A 34 -6.17 8.78 -2.68
CA SER A 34 -7.44 9.16 -2.02
C SER A 34 -7.54 10.65 -1.68
N GLN A 35 -6.42 11.37 -1.74
CA GLN A 35 -6.33 12.81 -1.51
C GLN A 35 -5.32 13.42 -2.49
N ALA A 36 -5.48 14.68 -2.82
CA ALA A 36 -4.40 15.49 -3.40
C ALA A 36 -3.55 16.02 -2.24
N GLY A 37 -2.30 15.56 -2.17
CA GLY A 37 -1.46 15.73 -0.99
C GLY A 37 -1.86 14.82 0.17
N CYS A 38 -1.30 15.04 1.37
CA CYS A 38 -1.57 14.26 2.57
C CYS A 38 -1.38 15.11 3.84
N GLY A 39 -2.39 15.13 4.72
CA GLY A 39 -2.32 15.86 5.98
C GLY A 39 -1.62 15.15 7.13
N MET A 40 -1.05 13.97 6.90
CA MET A 40 -0.39 13.19 7.97
C MET A 40 1.03 13.67 8.26
N ASN A 41 1.64 14.44 7.36
CA ASN A 41 2.95 15.07 7.50
C ASN A 41 4.10 14.13 7.86
N CYS A 42 4.05 12.86 7.39
CA CYS A 42 5.14 11.91 7.57
C CYS A 42 6.39 12.44 6.82
N PRO A 43 7.49 12.74 7.51
CA PRO A 43 8.60 13.47 6.89
C PRO A 43 9.43 12.64 5.91
N PHE A 44 9.31 11.31 5.93
CA PHE A 44 9.96 10.41 4.96
C PHE A 44 9.13 10.16 3.68
N CYS A 45 7.90 10.69 3.61
CA CYS A 45 6.99 10.51 2.49
C CYS A 45 6.87 11.80 1.68
N ALA A 46 7.12 11.75 0.37
CA ALA A 46 7.03 12.92 -0.50
C ALA A 46 5.65 13.59 -0.42
N THR A 47 4.57 12.80 -0.55
CA THR A 47 3.19 13.31 -0.41
C THR A 47 2.93 13.97 0.96
N GLY A 48 3.51 13.42 2.03
CA GLY A 48 3.35 13.97 3.39
C GLY A 48 4.03 15.33 3.57
N GLN A 49 5.11 15.58 2.86
CA GLN A 49 5.86 16.85 2.91
C GLN A 49 5.11 18.00 2.23
N GLU A 50 4.26 17.69 1.24
CA GLU A 50 3.50 18.71 0.50
C GLU A 50 2.26 19.20 1.26
N GLY A 51 1.83 18.48 2.30
CA GLY A 51 0.59 18.77 3.01
C GLY A 51 -0.66 18.34 2.23
N LEU A 52 -1.83 18.68 2.76
CA LEU A 52 -3.13 18.34 2.16
C LEU A 52 -3.68 19.50 1.33
N THR A 53 -3.90 19.27 0.05
CA THR A 53 -4.64 20.21 -0.80
C THR A 53 -6.15 19.99 -0.64
N ARG A 54 -6.64 18.78 -0.90
CA ARG A 54 -8.05 18.39 -0.70
C ARG A 54 -8.31 16.89 -0.71
N ASN A 55 -9.46 16.51 -0.24
CA ASN A 55 -9.99 15.18 -0.40
C ASN A 55 -10.47 14.94 -1.85
N MET A 56 -10.25 13.74 -2.37
CA MET A 56 -10.82 13.29 -3.63
C MET A 56 -12.26 12.80 -3.41
N SER A 57 -13.10 12.95 -4.43
CA SER A 57 -14.42 12.33 -4.47
C SER A 57 -14.32 10.81 -4.73
N ALA A 58 -15.37 10.07 -4.41
CA ALA A 58 -15.44 8.63 -4.71
C ALA A 58 -15.28 8.36 -6.22
N GLY A 59 -15.84 9.23 -7.08
CA GLY A 59 -15.71 9.12 -8.54
C GLY A 59 -14.25 9.26 -9.00
N GLU A 60 -13.54 10.28 -8.51
CA GLU A 60 -12.11 10.48 -8.82
C GLU A 60 -11.23 9.31 -8.34
N ILE A 61 -11.57 8.71 -7.21
CA ILE A 61 -10.87 7.51 -6.72
C ILE A 61 -11.12 6.31 -7.63
N VAL A 62 -12.37 6.06 -8.02
CA VAL A 62 -12.77 4.95 -8.89
C VAL A 62 -12.20 5.11 -10.30
N GLU A 63 -12.15 6.33 -10.85
CA GLU A 63 -11.67 6.57 -12.22
C GLU A 63 -10.22 6.12 -12.43
N GLN A 64 -9.37 6.18 -11.40
CA GLN A 64 -8.00 5.65 -11.48
C GLN A 64 -7.99 4.14 -11.82
N VAL A 65 -8.92 3.38 -11.24
CA VAL A 65 -9.06 1.94 -11.50
C VAL A 65 -9.70 1.67 -12.86
N VAL A 66 -10.69 2.47 -13.23
CA VAL A 66 -11.37 2.36 -14.56
C VAL A 66 -10.38 2.63 -15.69
N ALA A 67 -9.56 3.67 -15.58
CA ALA A 67 -8.54 3.96 -16.58
C ALA A 67 -7.48 2.87 -16.67
N ALA A 68 -7.02 2.34 -15.55
CA ALA A 68 -6.12 1.18 -15.53
C ALA A 68 -6.75 -0.04 -16.24
N ALA A 69 -8.04 -0.30 -16.00
CA ALA A 69 -8.75 -1.38 -16.68
C ALA A 69 -8.91 -1.12 -18.20
N ARG A 70 -9.03 0.16 -18.63
CA ARG A 70 -9.05 0.53 -20.05
C ARG A 70 -7.68 0.29 -20.71
N LEU A 71 -6.57 0.70 -20.05
CA LEU A 71 -5.22 0.44 -20.56
C LEU A 71 -4.95 -1.05 -20.76
N LEU A 72 -5.34 -1.88 -19.78
CA LEU A 72 -5.23 -3.34 -19.90
C LEU A 72 -5.98 -3.88 -21.10
N ARG A 73 -7.23 -3.46 -21.33
CA ARG A 73 -8.06 -3.94 -22.45
C ARG A 73 -7.53 -3.51 -23.82
N ARG A 74 -6.82 -2.38 -23.90
CA ARG A 74 -6.20 -1.89 -25.13
C ARG A 74 -4.86 -2.55 -25.45
N GLY A 75 -4.31 -3.35 -24.50
CA GLY A 75 -2.98 -3.92 -24.66
C GLY A 75 -1.86 -2.88 -24.59
N GLU A 76 -2.12 -1.72 -24.01
CA GLU A 76 -1.16 -0.60 -23.93
C GLU A 76 -0.14 -0.77 -22.79
N LEU A 77 -0.18 -1.91 -22.08
CA LEU A 77 0.84 -2.25 -21.10
C LEU A 77 1.99 -2.99 -21.79
N PRO A 78 3.24 -2.60 -21.48
CA PRO A 78 4.41 -3.35 -21.93
C PRO A 78 4.30 -4.82 -21.47
N GLU A 79 4.75 -5.75 -22.33
CA GLU A 79 4.82 -7.17 -21.96
C GLU A 79 5.76 -7.38 -20.78
N ILE A 80 5.49 -8.41 -19.98
CA ILE A 80 6.41 -8.84 -18.92
C ILE A 80 7.59 -9.47 -19.68
N GLY A 81 8.67 -8.72 -19.87
CA GLY A 81 9.88 -9.24 -20.49
C GLY A 81 10.51 -10.34 -19.62
N ASP A 82 11.29 -11.23 -20.24
CA ASP A 82 11.96 -12.41 -19.67
C ASP A 82 12.98 -12.15 -18.54
N ALA A 83 12.85 -11.06 -17.81
CA ALA A 83 13.72 -10.63 -16.71
C ALA A 83 13.42 -11.34 -15.37
N LEU A 84 12.87 -12.56 -15.39
CA LEU A 84 12.58 -13.34 -14.17
C LEU A 84 13.54 -14.51 -13.94
N ASP A 85 14.70 -14.53 -14.54
CA ASP A 85 15.76 -15.44 -14.10
C ASP A 85 16.47 -14.88 -12.88
N GLY A 86 16.05 -15.29 -11.67
CA GLY A 86 16.88 -15.18 -10.48
C GLY A 86 16.31 -14.63 -9.18
N ALA A 87 14.99 -14.58 -8.96
CA ALA A 87 14.48 -14.32 -7.63
C ALA A 87 13.39 -15.34 -7.26
N GLY A 88 13.77 -16.33 -6.48
CA GLY A 88 12.84 -17.28 -5.87
C GLY A 88 11.85 -16.55 -4.97
N LEU A 89 10.65 -16.36 -5.47
CA LEU A 89 9.51 -15.85 -4.70
C LEU A 89 8.82 -17.05 -4.06
N GLY A 90 8.96 -17.19 -2.76
CA GLY A 90 8.08 -18.03 -1.97
C GLY A 90 6.66 -17.49 -2.06
N ASP A 91 5.84 -18.13 -2.89
CA ASP A 91 4.40 -17.90 -2.96
C ASP A 91 3.75 -18.81 -1.91
N GLU A 92 3.37 -18.25 -0.77
CA GLU A 92 2.47 -18.91 0.17
C GLU A 92 1.17 -18.11 0.27
N SER A 93 0.32 -18.27 -0.73
CA SER A 93 -1.11 -18.03 -0.64
C SER A 93 -1.85 -19.27 -1.18
N GLU A 94 -1.87 -20.35 -0.36
CA GLU A 94 -2.81 -21.43 -0.54
C GLU A 94 -4.21 -20.96 -0.13
N ASP A 95 -5.01 -20.57 -1.11
CA ASP A 95 -6.46 -20.74 -1.07
C ASP A 95 -6.90 -21.17 -2.47
N GLY A 96 -7.28 -22.44 -2.56
CA GLY A 96 -7.59 -23.13 -3.79
C GLY A 96 -8.77 -22.52 -4.55
N ALA A 97 -8.55 -22.37 -5.84
CA ALA A 97 -9.60 -22.34 -6.83
C ALA A 97 -9.10 -23.14 -8.04
N ASP A 98 -9.82 -24.24 -8.33
CA ASP A 98 -9.56 -25.15 -9.46
C ASP A 98 -9.37 -24.38 -10.76
N ALA A 99 -8.18 -24.48 -11.33
CA ALA A 99 -7.84 -23.89 -12.62
C ALA A 99 -8.17 -24.89 -13.73
N VAL A 100 -9.17 -24.55 -14.52
CA VAL A 100 -9.33 -25.15 -15.85
C VAL A 100 -8.24 -24.56 -16.75
N ALA A 101 -7.23 -25.34 -17.06
CA ALA A 101 -6.14 -24.96 -17.95
C ALA A 101 -6.68 -24.86 -19.38
N SER A 102 -6.65 -23.67 -19.96
CA SER A 102 -6.80 -23.42 -21.39
C SER A 102 -5.68 -22.49 -21.86
N ASP A 103 -5.34 -22.58 -23.14
CA ASP A 103 -4.24 -21.92 -23.87
C ASP A 103 -4.07 -20.36 -23.71
N ALA A 104 -4.64 -19.78 -22.68
CA ALA A 104 -4.50 -18.36 -22.34
C ALA A 104 -3.26 -18.04 -21.47
N ALA A 105 -2.39 -19.01 -21.19
CA ALA A 105 -1.27 -18.86 -20.27
C ALA A 105 -0.16 -17.92 -20.78
N ALA A 106 -0.13 -17.60 -22.10
CA ALA A 106 0.90 -16.74 -22.69
C ALA A 106 0.64 -15.23 -22.55
N ALA A 107 -0.61 -14.79 -22.28
CA ALA A 107 -1.00 -13.37 -22.32
C ALA A 107 -0.98 -12.66 -20.95
N GLY A 108 -0.79 -13.35 -19.83
CA GLY A 108 -0.89 -12.81 -18.48
C GLY A 108 -2.29 -12.27 -18.12
N PRO A 109 -2.50 -11.76 -16.88
CA PRO A 109 -3.81 -11.33 -16.43
C PRO A 109 -4.31 -10.10 -17.19
N SER A 110 -5.56 -10.17 -17.67
CA SER A 110 -6.21 -9.17 -18.53
C SER A 110 -7.16 -8.21 -17.79
N ARG A 111 -7.31 -8.37 -16.47
CA ARG A 111 -8.19 -7.54 -15.64
C ARG A 111 -7.49 -7.08 -14.36
N VAL A 112 -7.92 -5.93 -13.82
CA VAL A 112 -7.52 -5.48 -12.49
C VAL A 112 -8.11 -6.45 -11.46
N SER A 113 -7.25 -7.09 -10.69
CA SER A 113 -7.61 -8.03 -9.62
C SER A 113 -7.41 -7.45 -8.23
N ASN A 114 -6.44 -6.53 -8.08
CA ASN A 114 -6.07 -5.95 -6.80
C ASN A 114 -6.04 -4.43 -6.85
N VAL A 115 -6.52 -3.79 -5.79
CA VAL A 115 -6.49 -2.34 -5.61
C VAL A 115 -5.91 -2.03 -4.24
N VAL A 116 -4.91 -1.15 -4.18
CA VAL A 116 -4.29 -0.77 -2.91
C VAL A 116 -4.38 0.74 -2.71
N PHE A 117 -4.95 1.18 -1.58
CA PHE A 117 -4.99 2.58 -1.18
C PHE A 117 -3.65 2.96 -0.52
N MET A 118 -2.59 2.94 -1.32
CA MET A 118 -1.21 3.22 -0.88
C MET A 118 -0.57 4.33 -1.73
N GLY A 119 -1.38 5.06 -2.49
CA GLY A 119 -0.99 6.24 -3.24
C GLY A 119 -0.96 7.48 -2.34
N MET A 120 -1.34 8.63 -2.91
CA MET A 120 -1.36 9.90 -2.19
C MET A 120 -2.56 9.97 -1.23
N GLY A 121 -2.30 10.40 0.01
CA GLY A 121 -3.31 10.66 1.03
C GLY A 121 -3.54 9.51 2.03
N GLU A 122 -4.20 9.88 3.11
CA GLU A 122 -4.70 8.95 4.14
C GLU A 122 -6.18 8.63 3.86
N ALA A 123 -6.45 7.40 3.41
CA ALA A 123 -7.78 7.03 2.95
C ALA A 123 -8.84 7.08 4.08
N LEU A 124 -8.45 6.76 5.33
CA LEU A 124 -9.37 6.84 6.46
C LEU A 124 -9.64 8.28 6.92
N ALA A 125 -8.83 9.27 6.51
CA ALA A 125 -9.16 10.68 6.68
C ALA A 125 -10.17 11.16 5.63
N ASN A 126 -10.23 10.51 4.46
CA ASN A 126 -11.26 10.71 3.44
C ASN A 126 -12.30 9.56 3.45
N TYR A 127 -12.73 9.16 4.62
CA TYR A 127 -13.47 7.93 4.89
C TYR A 127 -14.68 7.72 3.98
N LYS A 128 -15.56 8.73 3.89
CA LYS A 128 -16.84 8.61 3.13
C LYS A 128 -16.59 8.32 1.66
N ALA A 129 -15.63 9.01 1.06
CA ALA A 129 -15.29 8.82 -0.35
C ALA A 129 -14.55 7.49 -0.58
N ALA A 130 -13.64 7.10 0.31
CA ALA A 130 -12.92 5.84 0.22
C ALA A 130 -13.87 4.62 0.32
N ILE A 131 -14.80 4.62 1.28
CA ILE A 131 -15.81 3.55 1.39
C ILE A 131 -16.77 3.56 0.20
N GLY A 132 -17.19 4.74 -0.26
CA GLY A 132 -18.00 4.86 -1.48
C GLY A 132 -17.31 4.27 -2.72
N ALA A 133 -16.01 4.53 -2.85
CA ALA A 133 -15.20 3.95 -3.92
C ALA A 133 -15.10 2.41 -3.79
N ILE A 134 -14.81 1.88 -2.60
CA ILE A 134 -14.77 0.43 -2.36
C ILE A 134 -16.09 -0.23 -2.77
N ARG A 135 -17.22 0.31 -2.32
CA ARG A 135 -18.54 -0.22 -2.69
C ARG A 135 -18.75 -0.24 -4.20
N ARG A 136 -18.40 0.85 -4.90
CA ARG A 136 -18.51 0.91 -6.36
C ARG A 136 -17.56 -0.07 -7.06
N LEU A 137 -16.33 -0.24 -6.58
CA LEU A 137 -15.35 -1.17 -7.14
C LEU A 137 -15.78 -2.64 -6.95
N THR A 138 -16.46 -2.94 -5.84
CA THR A 138 -16.89 -4.32 -5.51
C THR A 138 -18.27 -4.67 -6.06
N GLU A 139 -19.08 -3.68 -6.40
CA GLU A 139 -20.41 -3.89 -6.97
C GLU A 139 -20.30 -4.67 -8.29
N PRO A 140 -21.20 -5.67 -8.53
CA PRO A 140 -21.20 -6.43 -9.77
C PRO A 140 -21.42 -5.56 -11.01
N ALA A 141 -20.91 -6.01 -12.16
CA ALA A 141 -21.22 -5.40 -13.44
C ALA A 141 -22.73 -5.46 -13.75
N PRO A 142 -23.34 -4.48 -14.45
CA PRO A 142 -22.69 -3.32 -15.08
C PRO A 142 -22.49 -2.12 -14.13
N SER A 143 -23.02 -2.16 -12.92
CA SER A 143 -22.99 -1.02 -11.99
C SER A 143 -21.61 -0.78 -11.39
N GLY A 144 -20.80 -1.80 -11.22
CA GLY A 144 -19.44 -1.72 -10.68
C GLY A 144 -18.43 -2.54 -11.49
N LEU A 145 -17.24 -2.75 -10.90
CA LEU A 145 -16.16 -3.48 -11.55
C LEU A 145 -16.06 -4.95 -11.12
N GLY A 146 -16.87 -5.39 -10.15
CA GLY A 146 -16.89 -6.76 -9.65
C GLY A 146 -15.55 -7.20 -9.04
N ILE A 147 -14.76 -6.26 -8.51
CA ILE A 147 -13.49 -6.59 -7.85
C ILE A 147 -13.81 -7.18 -6.49
N SER A 148 -13.21 -8.32 -6.15
CA SER A 148 -13.38 -8.91 -4.82
C SER A 148 -12.90 -7.94 -3.74
N ALA A 149 -13.69 -7.75 -2.68
CA ALA A 149 -13.26 -6.94 -1.53
C ALA A 149 -11.96 -7.49 -0.91
N ARG A 150 -11.71 -8.79 -0.99
CA ARG A 150 -10.45 -9.42 -0.54
C ARG A 150 -9.24 -9.00 -1.37
N GLY A 151 -9.44 -8.55 -2.61
CA GLY A 151 -8.40 -7.98 -3.48
C GLY A 151 -8.16 -6.48 -3.23
N ILE A 152 -8.88 -5.85 -2.29
CA ILE A 152 -8.71 -4.45 -1.94
C ILE A 152 -7.95 -4.33 -0.63
N THR A 153 -6.89 -3.52 -0.62
CA THR A 153 -6.13 -3.21 0.59
C THR A 153 -6.37 -1.75 0.98
N MET A 154 -6.86 -1.55 2.20
CA MET A 154 -6.99 -0.25 2.83
C MET A 154 -5.76 0.00 3.71
N SER A 155 -4.92 0.95 3.31
CA SER A 155 -3.78 1.38 4.12
C SER A 155 -4.14 2.57 5.01
N THR A 156 -3.58 2.62 6.20
CA THR A 156 -3.72 3.72 7.15
C THR A 156 -2.48 3.84 8.03
N VAL A 157 -2.17 5.06 8.43
CA VAL A 157 -1.14 5.34 9.46
C VAL A 157 -1.65 5.10 10.89
N GLY A 158 -2.87 4.58 11.04
CA GLY A 158 -3.42 4.22 12.36
C GLY A 158 -4.41 5.24 12.90
N LEU A 159 -5.29 5.78 12.07
CA LEU A 159 -6.45 6.56 12.51
C LEU A 159 -7.44 5.62 13.22
N VAL A 160 -7.28 5.44 14.53
CA VAL A 160 -8.06 4.48 15.33
C VAL A 160 -9.57 4.59 15.11
N PRO A 161 -10.20 5.78 15.18
CA PRO A 161 -11.65 5.89 14.91
C PRO A 161 -12.02 5.49 13.47
N GLY A 162 -11.11 5.69 12.51
CA GLY A 162 -11.29 5.25 11.11
C GLY A 162 -11.24 3.74 10.97
N ILE A 163 -10.32 3.08 11.68
CA ILE A 163 -10.22 1.61 11.72
C ILE A 163 -11.48 1.01 12.38
N ASP A 164 -11.92 1.55 13.50
CA ASP A 164 -13.11 1.07 14.21
C ASP A 164 -14.37 1.23 13.33
N ARG A 165 -14.50 2.32 12.58
CA ARG A 165 -15.59 2.50 11.61
C ARG A 165 -15.50 1.48 10.46
N LEU A 166 -14.30 1.24 9.92
CA LEU A 166 -14.09 0.23 8.87
C LEU A 166 -14.45 -1.17 9.38
N THR A 167 -14.14 -1.48 10.62
CA THR A 167 -14.53 -2.72 11.29
C THR A 167 -16.06 -2.87 11.30
N ALA A 168 -16.79 -1.81 11.64
CA ALA A 168 -18.25 -1.81 11.67
C ALA A 168 -18.90 -1.91 10.27
N GLU A 169 -18.22 -1.55 9.20
CA GLU A 169 -18.72 -1.73 7.81
C GLU A 169 -18.86 -3.22 7.42
N GLY A 170 -18.08 -4.12 8.03
CA GLY A 170 -18.09 -5.54 7.72
C GLY A 170 -17.60 -5.89 6.31
N ILE A 171 -16.93 -4.96 5.63
CA ILE A 171 -16.36 -5.18 4.30
C ILE A 171 -15.01 -5.88 4.46
N PRO A 172 -14.81 -7.11 3.89
CA PRO A 172 -13.62 -7.92 4.16
C PRO A 172 -12.41 -7.49 3.32
N VAL A 173 -12.05 -6.20 3.33
CA VAL A 173 -10.81 -5.72 2.71
C VAL A 173 -9.59 -6.18 3.52
N THR A 174 -8.40 -6.06 2.99
CA THR A 174 -7.17 -6.23 3.76
C THR A 174 -6.83 -4.89 4.44
N LEU A 175 -6.68 -4.87 5.75
CA LEU A 175 -6.17 -3.71 6.46
C LEU A 175 -4.65 -3.73 6.45
N ALA A 176 -4.03 -2.64 6.00
CA ALA A 176 -2.59 -2.42 6.07
C ALA A 176 -2.30 -1.26 7.03
N LEU A 177 -1.64 -1.55 8.14
CA LEU A 177 -1.23 -0.54 9.12
C LEU A 177 0.20 -0.10 8.84
N SER A 178 0.37 1.14 8.40
CA SER A 178 1.67 1.80 8.23
C SER A 178 2.23 2.21 9.59
N LEU A 179 3.04 1.33 10.19
CA LEU A 179 3.49 1.46 11.58
C LEU A 179 4.81 2.23 11.69
N HIS A 180 5.84 1.77 10.98
CA HIS A 180 7.18 2.36 10.80
C HIS A 180 8.05 2.49 12.06
N ALA A 181 7.51 2.39 13.27
CA ALA A 181 8.25 2.24 14.52
C ALA A 181 7.40 1.51 15.57
N PRO A 182 8.02 0.65 16.42
CA PRO A 182 7.30 -0.07 17.46
C PRO A 182 7.24 0.70 18.79
N ASP A 183 8.01 1.77 18.93
CA ASP A 183 8.10 2.66 20.09
C ASP A 183 7.49 4.02 19.76
N ASP A 184 6.78 4.61 20.73
CA ASP A 184 6.06 5.86 20.56
C ASP A 184 6.99 7.06 20.36
N GLU A 185 8.16 7.05 21.00
CA GLU A 185 9.12 8.14 20.91
C GLU A 185 9.55 8.37 19.46
N LEU A 186 10.00 7.33 18.77
CA LEU A 186 10.37 7.45 17.35
C LEU A 186 9.16 7.59 16.46
N ARG A 187 8.05 6.92 16.80
CA ARG A 187 6.85 7.00 15.96
C ARG A 187 6.22 8.39 15.95
N ASP A 188 6.29 9.14 17.06
CA ASP A 188 5.83 10.53 17.12
C ASP A 188 6.59 11.42 16.11
N GLU A 189 7.86 11.11 15.84
CA GLU A 189 8.69 11.82 14.85
C GLU A 189 8.40 11.38 13.42
N LEU A 190 8.29 10.07 13.17
CA LEU A 190 8.10 9.52 11.81
C LEU A 190 6.66 9.58 11.34
N VAL A 191 5.70 9.45 12.24
CA VAL A 191 4.26 9.40 11.96
C VAL A 191 3.53 10.30 12.94
N PRO A 192 3.46 11.61 12.73
CA PRO A 192 3.03 12.60 13.72
C PRO A 192 1.64 12.36 14.32
N ILE A 193 0.74 11.65 13.62
CA ILE A 193 -0.56 11.28 14.15
C ILE A 193 -0.47 10.35 15.37
N ASN A 194 0.69 9.72 15.61
CA ASN A 194 0.96 8.91 16.81
C ASN A 194 0.85 9.72 18.10
N THR A 195 0.99 11.03 18.04
CA THR A 195 0.74 11.91 19.20
C THR A 195 -0.71 11.82 19.70
N ARG A 196 -1.66 11.44 18.84
CA ARG A 196 -3.09 11.25 19.18
C ARG A 196 -3.43 9.81 19.49
N TRP A 197 -2.88 8.85 18.75
CA TRP A 197 -3.12 7.40 18.92
C TRP A 197 -1.80 6.68 18.93
N LYS A 198 -1.43 6.19 20.08
CA LYS A 198 -0.15 5.53 20.33
C LYS A 198 -0.05 4.18 19.64
N VAL A 199 1.17 3.65 19.56
CA VAL A 199 1.47 2.36 18.89
C VAL A 199 0.50 1.27 19.33
N ASP A 200 0.32 1.08 20.64
CA ASP A 200 -0.53 0.02 21.14
C ASP A 200 -2.01 0.25 20.83
N GLU A 201 -2.51 1.50 20.84
CA GLU A 201 -3.89 1.81 20.46
C GLU A 201 -4.13 1.49 18.97
N ALA A 202 -3.18 1.81 18.09
CA ALA A 202 -3.28 1.50 16.66
C ALA A 202 -3.22 -0.02 16.41
N LEU A 203 -2.34 -0.74 17.11
CA LEU A 203 -2.24 -2.20 17.04
C LEU A 203 -3.49 -2.88 17.59
N ASP A 204 -4.06 -2.38 18.68
CA ASP A 204 -5.30 -2.91 19.26
C ASP A 204 -6.49 -2.70 18.32
N ALA A 205 -6.58 -1.55 17.67
CA ALA A 205 -7.61 -1.30 16.66
C ALA A 205 -7.48 -2.25 15.47
N ALA A 206 -6.24 -2.46 14.99
CA ALA A 206 -5.96 -3.41 13.92
C ALA A 206 -6.27 -4.86 14.32
N TYR A 207 -6.01 -5.23 15.57
CA TYR A 207 -6.36 -6.54 16.10
C TYR A 207 -7.87 -6.74 16.19
N ARG A 208 -8.63 -5.74 16.69
CA ARG A 208 -10.11 -5.79 16.67
C ARG A 208 -10.66 -5.95 15.25
N TYR A 209 -10.04 -5.29 14.26
CA TYR A 209 -10.40 -5.48 12.85
C TYR A 209 -10.22 -6.94 12.42
N HIS A 210 -9.09 -7.56 12.78
CA HIS A 210 -8.85 -8.98 12.51
C HIS A 210 -9.91 -9.88 13.17
N GLU A 211 -10.19 -9.67 14.45
CA GLU A 211 -11.18 -10.48 15.18
C GLU A 211 -12.58 -10.39 14.55
N ALA A 212 -13.00 -9.20 14.13
CA ALA A 212 -14.31 -8.99 13.55
C ALA A 212 -14.44 -9.53 12.12
N THR A 213 -13.37 -9.48 11.31
CA THR A 213 -13.43 -9.80 9.88
C THR A 213 -12.81 -11.13 9.51
N GLY A 214 -12.02 -11.73 10.38
CA GLY A 214 -11.18 -12.90 10.10
C GLY A 214 -10.03 -12.60 9.12
N ARG A 215 -9.82 -11.31 8.74
CA ARG A 215 -8.79 -10.92 7.77
C ARG A 215 -7.46 -10.70 8.48
N ARG A 216 -6.40 -11.31 7.95
CA ARG A 216 -5.04 -11.03 8.43
C ARG A 216 -4.65 -9.58 8.13
N VAL A 217 -4.12 -8.89 9.13
CA VAL A 217 -3.63 -7.51 8.99
C VAL A 217 -2.21 -7.50 8.44
N SER A 218 -1.91 -6.53 7.59
CA SER A 218 -0.56 -6.26 7.11
C SER A 218 0.05 -5.09 7.90
N ILE A 219 1.26 -5.27 8.43
CA ILE A 219 2.05 -4.18 9.02
C ILE A 219 3.08 -3.75 8.00
N GLU A 220 2.95 -2.53 7.52
CA GLU A 220 3.91 -1.92 6.62
C GLU A 220 4.98 -1.18 7.46
N TYR A 221 6.24 -1.45 7.18
CA TYR A 221 7.36 -0.93 7.95
C TYR A 221 8.48 -0.45 7.03
N ALA A 222 8.52 0.84 6.74
CA ALA A 222 9.62 1.44 5.98
C ALA A 222 10.91 1.33 6.79
N LEU A 223 11.90 0.60 6.28
CA LEU A 223 13.20 0.46 6.91
C LEU A 223 14.12 1.62 6.54
N ILE A 224 14.40 2.47 7.52
CA ILE A 224 15.19 3.69 7.39
C ILE A 224 16.52 3.45 8.12
N ARG A 225 17.63 3.59 7.37
CA ARG A 225 18.99 3.35 7.88
C ARG A 225 19.28 4.15 9.14
N ASP A 226 19.77 3.44 10.16
CA ASP A 226 20.22 3.96 11.45
C ASP A 226 19.13 4.72 12.26
N ILE A 227 17.87 4.69 11.78
CA ILE A 227 16.73 5.37 12.42
C ILE A 227 15.78 4.36 13.09
N ASN A 228 15.24 3.38 12.33
CA ASN A 228 14.25 2.44 12.84
C ASN A 228 14.60 0.96 12.54
N ASP A 229 15.77 0.69 11.99
CA ASP A 229 16.21 -0.63 11.51
C ASP A 229 17.02 -1.44 12.53
N GLN A 230 17.09 -1.00 13.80
CA GLN A 230 17.84 -1.68 14.85
C GLN A 230 17.16 -3.01 15.24
N ALA A 231 17.99 -4.03 15.54
CA ALA A 231 17.53 -5.36 15.93
C ALA A 231 16.58 -5.33 17.15
N TRP A 232 16.84 -4.48 18.15
CA TRP A 232 15.97 -4.37 19.32
C TRP A 232 14.56 -3.86 18.97
N ARG A 233 14.42 -3.04 17.92
CA ARG A 233 13.10 -2.61 17.43
C ARG A 233 12.36 -3.75 16.75
N ALA A 234 13.05 -4.62 16.03
CA ALA A 234 12.44 -5.85 15.51
C ALA A 234 11.92 -6.74 16.64
N ASP A 235 12.72 -6.89 17.71
CA ASP A 235 12.31 -7.67 18.88
C ASP A 235 11.11 -7.03 19.60
N LEU A 236 11.11 -5.71 19.80
CA LEU A 236 10.00 -4.99 20.42
C LEU A 236 8.71 -5.13 19.58
N LEU A 237 8.81 -4.96 18.25
CA LEU A 237 7.70 -5.17 17.35
C LEU A 237 7.17 -6.61 17.45
N GLY A 238 8.07 -7.58 17.36
CA GLY A 238 7.72 -8.99 17.48
C GLY A 238 6.99 -9.32 18.79
N GLN A 239 7.46 -8.77 19.91
CA GLN A 239 6.81 -8.91 21.22
C GLN A 239 5.40 -8.31 21.24
N LYS A 240 5.25 -7.04 20.80
CA LYS A 240 3.95 -6.36 20.76
C LYS A 240 2.92 -7.11 19.89
N LEU A 241 3.34 -7.58 18.72
CA LEU A 241 2.48 -8.34 17.83
C LEU A 241 2.11 -9.70 18.43
N ARG A 242 3.08 -10.36 19.06
CA ARG A 242 2.90 -11.68 19.67
C ARG A 242 1.99 -11.67 20.89
N GLN A 243 2.01 -10.61 21.69
CA GLN A 243 1.12 -10.42 22.84
C GLN A 243 -0.36 -10.47 22.47
N ARG A 244 -0.73 -10.08 21.25
CA ARG A 244 -2.10 -10.09 20.71
C ARG A 244 -2.54 -11.44 20.12
N GLY A 245 -1.63 -12.40 20.00
CA GLY A 245 -1.94 -13.73 19.47
C GLY A 245 -1.05 -14.15 18.29
N ARG A 246 -1.42 -15.26 17.66
CA ARG A 246 -0.74 -15.81 16.48
C ARG A 246 -1.63 -15.71 15.24
N GLY A 247 -1.01 -15.59 14.06
CA GLY A 247 -1.71 -15.74 12.78
C GLY A 247 -2.55 -14.54 12.33
N TRP A 248 -2.68 -13.51 13.16
CA TRP A 248 -3.50 -12.33 12.86
C TRP A 248 -2.80 -11.30 11.98
N VAL A 249 -1.47 -11.35 11.89
CA VAL A 249 -0.65 -10.32 11.29
C VAL A 249 0.42 -10.89 10.37
N HIS A 250 0.82 -10.10 9.38
CA HIS A 250 2.00 -10.27 8.54
C HIS A 250 2.76 -8.96 8.51
N VAL A 251 4.09 -8.99 8.58
CA VAL A 251 4.92 -7.78 8.51
C VAL A 251 5.61 -7.70 7.15
N ASN A 252 5.48 -6.53 6.52
CA ASN A 252 6.15 -6.18 5.26
C ASN A 252 7.20 -5.09 5.52
N PRO A 253 8.46 -5.44 5.78
CA PRO A 253 9.54 -4.47 5.73
C PRO A 253 9.69 -3.95 4.29
N ILE A 254 9.80 -2.63 4.16
CA ILE A 254 9.90 -1.93 2.88
C ILE A 254 11.23 -1.18 2.89
N PRO A 255 12.23 -1.52 2.06
CA PRO A 255 13.40 -0.68 1.90
C PRO A 255 12.94 0.74 1.54
N LEU A 256 13.43 1.74 2.28
CA LEU A 256 13.01 3.12 2.04
C LEU A 256 13.38 3.54 0.62
N ASN A 257 12.38 4.00 -0.13
CA ASN A 257 12.64 4.59 -1.44
C ASN A 257 13.15 6.03 -1.26
N PRO A 258 14.17 6.44 -2.02
CA PRO A 258 14.64 7.81 -1.97
C PRO A 258 13.52 8.76 -2.42
N THR A 259 13.35 9.85 -1.68
CA THR A 259 12.45 10.94 -2.03
C THR A 259 13.24 12.22 -2.22
N PRO A 260 12.85 13.11 -3.14
CA PRO A 260 13.55 14.36 -3.36
C PRO A 260 13.70 15.16 -2.06
N GLY A 261 14.91 15.62 -1.77
CA GLY A 261 15.22 16.40 -0.55
C GLY A 261 15.25 15.60 0.76
N SER A 262 14.99 14.30 0.74
CA SER A 262 15.08 13.46 1.93
C SER A 262 16.52 13.18 2.33
N LYS A 263 16.81 13.38 3.63
CA LYS A 263 18.08 12.99 4.26
C LYS A 263 18.16 11.50 4.59
N TRP A 264 17.06 10.78 4.48
CA TRP A 264 16.97 9.37 4.87
C TRP A 264 17.26 8.44 3.69
N THR A 265 17.84 7.29 4.02
CA THR A 265 18.23 6.27 3.04
C THR A 265 17.74 4.90 3.49
N ALA A 266 17.67 3.95 2.54
CA ALA A 266 17.33 2.57 2.84
C ALA A 266 18.33 1.91 3.81
N SER A 267 17.84 1.00 4.62
CA SER A 267 18.65 0.14 5.47
C SER A 267 19.68 -0.66 4.66
N ARG A 268 20.79 -1.02 5.30
CA ARG A 268 21.79 -1.91 4.69
C ARG A 268 21.23 -3.32 4.61
N ARG A 269 21.50 -4.04 3.54
CA ARG A 269 20.96 -5.38 3.28
C ARG A 269 21.17 -6.37 4.44
N GLY A 270 22.33 -6.36 5.09
CA GLY A 270 22.59 -7.21 6.26
C GLY A 270 21.75 -6.84 7.48
N VAL A 271 21.49 -5.54 7.68
CA VAL A 271 20.64 -5.05 8.80
C VAL A 271 19.17 -5.40 8.50
N GLU A 272 18.72 -5.24 7.27
CA GLU A 272 17.38 -5.66 6.83
C GLU A 272 17.17 -7.16 7.06
N GLN A 273 18.12 -8.01 6.66
CA GLN A 273 18.05 -9.46 6.88
C GLN A 273 17.96 -9.78 8.38
N GLN A 274 18.79 -9.15 9.20
CA GLN A 274 18.75 -9.33 10.66
C GLN A 274 17.40 -8.91 11.24
N PHE A 275 16.83 -7.79 10.80
CA PHE A 275 15.50 -7.32 11.20
C PHE A 275 14.41 -8.36 10.90
N VAL A 276 14.44 -8.92 9.70
CA VAL A 276 13.49 -9.97 9.26
C VAL A 276 13.66 -11.24 10.09
N GLU A 277 14.89 -11.70 10.31
CA GLU A 277 15.19 -12.89 11.11
C GLU A 277 14.68 -12.75 12.55
N ARG A 278 14.86 -11.57 13.16
CA ARG A 278 14.34 -11.27 14.50
C ARG A 278 12.82 -11.38 14.58
N LEU A 279 12.09 -10.78 13.63
CA LEU A 279 10.64 -10.90 13.57
C LEU A 279 10.18 -12.35 13.39
N ARG A 280 10.85 -13.10 12.51
CA ARG A 280 10.56 -14.53 12.31
C ARG A 280 10.85 -15.37 13.55
N ALA A 281 11.89 -15.04 14.32
CA ALA A 281 12.18 -15.69 15.60
C ALA A 281 11.07 -15.51 16.64
N HIS A 282 10.32 -14.39 16.57
CA HIS A 282 9.09 -14.19 17.34
C HIS A 282 7.87 -14.93 16.75
N GLY A 283 8.03 -15.69 15.67
CA GLY A 283 6.95 -16.39 14.99
C GLY A 283 6.01 -15.47 14.21
N ILE A 284 6.52 -14.31 13.79
CA ILE A 284 5.77 -13.34 12.96
C ILE A 284 6.13 -13.59 11.49
N PRO A 285 5.15 -13.95 10.63
CA PRO A 285 5.36 -14.04 9.19
C PRO A 285 5.84 -12.70 8.65
N THR A 286 6.96 -12.71 7.94
CA THR A 286 7.63 -11.49 7.48
C THR A 286 8.19 -11.68 6.09
N THR A 287 7.86 -10.77 5.17
CA THR A 287 8.36 -10.75 3.79
C THR A 287 8.82 -9.36 3.42
N VAL A 288 10.06 -9.21 2.99
CA VAL A 288 10.55 -7.93 2.46
C VAL A 288 9.79 -7.60 1.17
N ARG A 289 9.25 -6.40 1.10
CA ARG A 289 8.49 -5.98 -0.07
C ARG A 289 9.43 -5.63 -1.21
N ASP A 290 9.19 -6.23 -2.37
CA ASP A 290 9.84 -5.82 -3.61
C ASP A 290 9.29 -4.45 -4.04
N THR A 291 10.16 -3.45 -4.10
CA THR A 291 9.80 -2.09 -4.48
C THR A 291 9.85 -1.94 -5.98
N ARG A 292 8.68 -1.88 -6.61
CA ARG A 292 8.54 -1.64 -8.05
C ARG A 292 8.27 -0.17 -8.35
N GLY A 293 8.78 0.30 -9.49
CA GLY A 293 8.54 1.65 -9.96
C GLY A 293 9.42 2.71 -9.32
N SER A 294 10.48 2.33 -8.60
CA SER A 294 11.45 3.28 -8.03
C SER A 294 12.20 4.08 -9.11
N ASP A 295 12.33 3.53 -10.31
CA ASP A 295 12.96 4.17 -11.47
C ASP A 295 12.05 5.21 -12.18
N ILE A 296 10.77 5.24 -11.85
CA ILE A 296 9.77 6.19 -12.36
C ILE A 296 9.11 7.01 -11.25
N ASP A 297 9.71 7.08 -10.06
CA ASP A 297 9.16 7.72 -8.85
C ASP A 297 7.73 7.24 -8.52
N GLY A 298 7.45 5.97 -8.81
CA GLY A 298 6.15 5.35 -8.61
C GLY A 298 6.09 4.39 -7.41
N ALA A 299 7.17 4.26 -6.65
CA ALA A 299 7.21 3.39 -5.48
C ALA A 299 6.55 4.04 -4.25
N CYS A 300 6.26 3.21 -3.23
CA CYS A 300 5.65 3.70 -1.99
C CYS A 300 6.46 4.85 -1.37
N GLY A 301 5.78 5.94 -1.04
CA GLY A 301 6.37 7.15 -0.46
C GLY A 301 6.97 8.14 -1.46
N GLN A 302 7.08 7.78 -2.75
CA GLN A 302 7.66 8.64 -3.79
C GLN A 302 6.64 9.50 -4.53
N LEU A 303 5.34 9.17 -4.44
CA LEU A 303 4.31 9.90 -5.16
C LEU A 303 4.24 11.35 -4.65
N ALA A 304 4.60 12.24 -5.52
CA ALA A 304 4.51 13.69 -5.34
C ALA A 304 4.10 14.24 -6.70
N ALA A 305 2.94 14.84 -6.77
CA ALA A 305 2.42 15.42 -7.99
C ALA A 305 3.16 16.71 -8.37
N ALA A 306 4.50 16.68 -8.32
CA ALA A 306 5.34 17.81 -8.69
C ALA A 306 5.11 18.12 -10.16
N THR A 307 4.81 19.36 -10.45
CA THR A 307 4.93 19.99 -11.78
C THR A 307 6.40 19.99 -12.19
N SER A 308 6.97 18.86 -12.56
CA SER A 308 8.16 18.85 -13.38
C SER A 308 7.72 19.43 -14.73
N GLY A 309 8.20 20.63 -15.02
CA GLY A 309 7.86 21.36 -16.24
C GLY A 309 8.03 20.50 -17.48
N ALA A 310 6.93 19.98 -17.98
CA ALA A 310 6.85 19.60 -19.37
C ALA A 310 6.74 20.91 -20.15
N PRO A 311 7.56 21.13 -21.19
CA PRO A 311 7.38 22.30 -22.05
C PRO A 311 5.97 22.21 -22.64
N GLU A 312 5.20 23.29 -22.50
CA GLU A 312 3.97 23.49 -23.25
C GLU A 312 4.32 23.41 -24.74
N SER A 313 4.01 22.27 -25.36
CA SER A 313 4.00 22.16 -26.81
C SER A 313 2.78 22.94 -27.31
N GLY A 314 3.04 24.12 -27.86
CA GLY A 314 2.08 24.99 -28.56
C GLY A 314 1.45 24.32 -29.78
#